data_c74fe7ac2fc28c0fcd2ecdc1abf6a07c
#
_entry.id   c74fe7ac2fc28c0fcd2ecdc1abf6a07c
#
_cell.length_a   1.000
_cell.length_b   1.000
_cell.length_c   1.000
_cell.angle_alpha   90.00
_cell.angle_beta   90.00
_cell.angle_gamma   90.00
#
_symmetry.space_group_name_H-M   'P 1'
#
loop_
_entity.id
_entity.type
_entity.pdbx_description
1 polymer ?
#
loop_
_entity_poly.entity_id
_entity_poly.type
_entity_poly.pdbx_seq_one_letter_code
_entity_poly.pdbx_strand_id
1 'polypeptide(L)'
;MTDTSRVLAVSVIGASGRMGSRVCAAVGAAADLRLVGTYDLDDDLGDLGGADVVVEFSVPDASPGNVAHCVAQGVHVVVGTTGWDERRLAVVDEQIAAAPPSRSGTGVGVLVAPNFALGAILMMGFATQAARFYESVEVIELHHPDKVDAPSGTAARTARLLAAARETAGVGPVPDATQSDEYGSRGGRVDGIPVHSVRLRGLVAHQEVLFGNPGEQLTIRHDSFDRDSFMPGVLEGVRRVSDHPGLTVGLEHYLGLA
;
A
#
# COMPACT_ATOMS: atom_id res chain seq x y z
N MET A 1 15.12 9.99 19.37
CA MET A 1 15.97 10.90 18.56
C MET A 1 16.70 10.01 17.58
N THR A 2 16.18 9.87 16.36
CA THR A 2 16.84 9.11 15.29
C THR A 2 18.12 9.86 14.91
N ASP A 3 19.25 9.16 14.92
CA ASP A 3 20.53 9.69 14.44
C ASP A 3 20.40 9.97 12.92
N THR A 4 20.20 11.23 12.58
CA THR A 4 20.01 11.73 11.19
C THR A 4 21.32 11.81 10.39
N SER A 5 22.41 11.21 10.88
CA SER A 5 23.74 11.32 10.25
C SER A 5 24.09 10.18 9.29
N ARG A 6 23.35 9.05 9.28
CA ARG A 6 23.67 7.88 8.47
C ARG A 6 22.87 7.86 7.16
N VAL A 7 23.57 7.91 6.03
CA VAL A 7 22.98 7.68 4.71
C VAL A 7 22.63 6.19 4.57
N LEU A 8 21.35 5.84 4.38
CA LEU A 8 20.90 4.47 4.22
C LEU A 8 21.28 3.94 2.84
N ALA A 9 21.87 2.75 2.79
CA ALA A 9 22.17 2.03 1.57
C ALA A 9 20.94 1.27 1.09
N VAL A 10 20.47 1.54 -0.12
CA VAL A 10 19.23 0.99 -0.68
C VAL A 10 19.52 0.23 -1.96
N SER A 11 18.99 -0.98 -2.08
CA SER A 11 18.95 -1.74 -3.33
C SER A 11 17.51 -1.89 -3.81
N VAL A 12 17.34 -2.04 -5.12
CA VAL A 12 16.03 -2.17 -5.75
C VAL A 12 15.97 -3.46 -6.56
N ILE A 13 14.99 -4.32 -6.28
CA ILE A 13 14.67 -5.52 -7.07
C ILE A 13 13.46 -5.20 -7.97
N GLY A 14 13.56 -5.54 -9.25
CA GLY A 14 12.62 -5.14 -10.30
C GLY A 14 12.90 -3.72 -10.81
N ALA A 15 14.19 -3.32 -10.82
CA ALA A 15 14.67 -1.96 -11.06
C ALA A 15 14.31 -1.43 -12.47
N SER A 16 14.29 -2.28 -13.50
CA SER A 16 13.91 -1.90 -14.87
C SER A 16 12.40 -1.74 -15.05
N GLY A 17 11.60 -2.23 -14.10
CA GLY A 17 10.14 -2.15 -14.13
C GLY A 17 9.60 -0.72 -14.01
N ARG A 18 8.30 -0.57 -14.30
CA ARG A 18 7.59 0.74 -14.25
C ARG A 18 7.66 1.43 -12.89
N MET A 19 7.62 0.67 -11.79
CA MET A 19 7.76 1.19 -10.44
C MET A 19 9.23 1.25 -10.02
N GLY A 20 10.00 0.19 -10.25
CA GLY A 20 11.40 0.11 -9.83
C GLY A 20 12.26 1.24 -10.39
N SER A 21 12.09 1.61 -11.65
CA SER A 21 12.81 2.74 -12.25
C SER A 21 12.50 4.09 -11.56
N ARG A 22 11.24 4.29 -11.11
CA ARG A 22 10.85 5.47 -10.32
C ARG A 22 11.46 5.43 -8.92
N VAL A 23 11.50 4.25 -8.28
CA VAL A 23 12.16 4.07 -6.99
C VAL A 23 13.65 4.39 -7.09
N CYS A 24 14.35 3.87 -8.12
CA CYS A 24 15.77 4.18 -8.34
C CYS A 24 16.01 5.69 -8.48
N ALA A 25 15.17 6.38 -9.25
CA ALA A 25 15.25 7.83 -9.42
C ALA A 25 14.98 8.57 -8.10
N ALA A 26 13.95 8.18 -7.34
CA ALA A 26 13.60 8.79 -6.07
C ALA A 26 14.67 8.59 -4.99
N VAL A 27 15.24 7.38 -4.89
CA VAL A 27 16.37 7.08 -4.00
C VAL A 27 17.59 7.91 -4.39
N GLY A 28 17.91 8.00 -5.69
CA GLY A 28 19.03 8.79 -6.18
C GLY A 28 18.89 10.31 -5.96
N ALA A 29 17.67 10.82 -5.83
CA ALA A 29 17.39 12.23 -5.55
C ALA A 29 17.36 12.57 -4.05
N ALA A 30 17.23 11.57 -3.16
CA ALA A 30 17.14 11.76 -1.73
C ALA A 30 18.53 11.89 -1.09
N ALA A 31 18.78 12.97 -0.35
CA ALA A 31 20.10 13.25 0.24
C ALA A 31 20.50 12.26 1.36
N ASP A 32 19.54 11.62 1.99
CA ASP A 32 19.68 10.67 3.10
C ASP A 32 19.73 9.20 2.65
N LEU A 33 19.62 8.93 1.32
CA LEU A 33 19.62 7.59 0.76
C LEU A 33 20.73 7.45 -0.29
N ARG A 34 21.20 6.22 -0.50
CA ARG A 34 22.20 5.90 -1.53
C ARG A 34 21.84 4.60 -2.22
N LEU A 35 21.62 4.66 -3.53
CA LEU A 35 21.39 3.47 -4.36
C LEU A 35 22.71 2.68 -4.48
N VAL A 36 22.72 1.42 -4.04
CA VAL A 36 23.92 0.55 -4.01
C VAL A 36 23.79 -0.69 -4.90
N GLY A 37 22.56 -1.06 -5.31
CA GLY A 37 22.33 -2.19 -6.21
C GLY A 37 21.00 -2.06 -6.92
N THR A 38 20.95 -2.59 -8.15
CA THR A 38 19.73 -2.71 -8.96
C THR A 38 19.70 -4.12 -9.53
N TYR A 39 18.56 -4.81 -9.39
CA TYR A 39 18.42 -6.21 -9.78
C TYR A 39 17.10 -6.42 -10.54
N ASP A 40 17.16 -7.30 -11.52
CA ASP A 40 16.01 -7.76 -12.30
C ASP A 40 15.91 -9.28 -12.32
N LEU A 41 15.04 -9.86 -13.14
CA LEU A 41 14.60 -11.27 -13.05
C LEU A 41 15.74 -12.31 -13.05
N ASP A 42 16.76 -12.10 -13.87
CA ASP A 42 17.84 -13.07 -14.11
C ASP A 42 19.15 -12.69 -13.37
N ASP A 43 19.11 -11.65 -12.54
CA ASP A 43 20.29 -11.19 -11.83
C ASP A 43 20.55 -12.05 -10.57
N ASP A 44 21.81 -12.29 -10.28
CA ASP A 44 22.24 -12.85 -9.00
C ASP A 44 22.13 -11.76 -7.92
N LEU A 45 21.28 -11.97 -6.94
CA LEU A 45 21.06 -11.03 -5.84
C LEU A 45 22.32 -10.91 -4.94
N GLY A 46 23.17 -11.95 -4.87
CA GLY A 46 24.40 -11.94 -4.11
C GLY A 46 24.25 -11.42 -2.68
N ASP A 47 25.07 -10.45 -2.29
CA ASP A 47 25.02 -9.76 -1.00
C ASP A 47 24.15 -8.49 -1.01
N LEU A 48 23.32 -8.33 -2.04
CA LEU A 48 22.43 -7.16 -2.24
C LEU A 48 23.21 -5.82 -2.30
N GLY A 49 24.46 -5.83 -2.76
CA GLY A 49 25.33 -4.64 -2.85
C GLY A 49 25.64 -4.01 -1.50
N GLY A 50 25.48 -4.75 -0.41
CA GLY A 50 25.67 -4.22 0.94
C GLY A 50 24.55 -3.30 1.42
N ALA A 51 23.31 -3.46 0.92
CA ALA A 51 22.18 -2.65 1.29
C ALA A 51 21.79 -2.79 2.77
N ASP A 52 21.27 -1.72 3.36
CA ASP A 52 20.56 -1.72 4.63
C ASP A 52 19.08 -2.08 4.41
N VAL A 53 18.50 -1.60 3.30
CA VAL A 53 17.09 -1.80 2.92
C VAL A 53 17.01 -2.20 1.44
N VAL A 54 16.18 -3.16 1.14
CA VAL A 54 15.79 -3.51 -0.24
C VAL A 54 14.36 -3.03 -0.50
N VAL A 55 14.15 -2.37 -1.64
CA VAL A 55 12.80 -2.09 -2.16
C VAL A 55 12.48 -3.11 -3.25
N GLU A 56 11.40 -3.88 -3.06
CA GLU A 56 11.02 -5.00 -3.92
C GLU A 56 9.75 -4.66 -4.72
N PHE A 57 9.91 -4.50 -6.06
CA PHE A 57 8.83 -4.26 -7.02
C PHE A 57 8.94 -5.17 -8.25
N SER A 58 9.10 -6.47 -8.04
CA SER A 58 9.19 -7.45 -9.12
C SER A 58 7.80 -7.97 -9.57
N VAL A 59 7.63 -9.27 -9.61
CA VAL A 59 6.37 -9.93 -9.97
C VAL A 59 5.90 -10.84 -8.83
N PRO A 60 4.58 -11.12 -8.73
CA PRO A 60 4.00 -11.88 -7.61
C PRO A 60 4.62 -13.27 -7.37
N ASP A 61 5.13 -13.92 -8.42
CA ASP A 61 5.71 -15.26 -8.31
C ASP A 61 7.17 -15.23 -7.82
N ALA A 62 7.92 -14.18 -8.12
CA ALA A 62 9.32 -14.02 -7.68
C ALA A 62 9.43 -13.36 -6.30
N SER A 63 8.48 -12.49 -5.95
CA SER A 63 8.54 -11.66 -4.74
C SER A 63 8.75 -12.45 -3.43
N PRO A 64 8.10 -13.60 -3.17
CA PRO A 64 8.37 -14.37 -1.95
C PRO A 64 9.82 -14.88 -1.84
N GLY A 65 10.40 -15.32 -2.96
CA GLY A 65 11.82 -15.76 -3.02
C GLY A 65 12.78 -14.60 -2.77
N ASN A 66 12.51 -13.44 -3.36
CA ASN A 66 13.31 -12.23 -3.17
C ASN A 66 13.28 -11.77 -1.70
N VAL A 67 12.10 -11.74 -1.09
CA VAL A 67 11.94 -11.38 0.33
C VAL A 67 12.69 -12.37 1.23
N ALA A 68 12.54 -13.68 0.98
CA ALA A 68 13.25 -14.72 1.72
C ALA A 68 14.79 -14.55 1.65
N HIS A 69 15.32 -14.24 0.46
CA HIS A 69 16.75 -13.99 0.27
C HIS A 69 17.21 -12.77 1.10
N CYS A 70 16.48 -11.65 1.03
CA CYS A 70 16.81 -10.43 1.78
C CYS A 70 16.79 -10.68 3.30
N VAL A 71 15.75 -11.33 3.80
CA VAL A 71 15.61 -11.67 5.23
C VAL A 71 16.72 -12.56 5.71
N ALA A 72 17.12 -13.59 4.92
CA ALA A 72 18.23 -14.48 5.24
C ALA A 72 19.59 -13.76 5.31
N GLN A 73 19.74 -12.63 4.61
CA GLN A 73 20.92 -11.75 4.66
C GLN A 73 20.87 -10.70 5.78
N GLY A 74 19.81 -10.67 6.60
CA GLY A 74 19.62 -9.65 7.62
C GLY A 74 19.33 -8.25 7.05
N VAL A 75 18.72 -8.17 5.87
CA VAL A 75 18.41 -6.91 5.18
C VAL A 75 16.93 -6.60 5.33
N HIS A 76 16.60 -5.35 5.69
CA HIS A 76 15.21 -4.89 5.76
C HIS A 76 14.57 -4.83 4.38
N VAL A 77 13.25 -5.05 4.29
CA VAL A 77 12.56 -5.09 2.99
C VAL A 77 11.31 -4.22 2.98
N VAL A 78 11.15 -3.44 1.91
CA VAL A 78 9.93 -2.70 1.58
C VAL A 78 9.33 -3.30 0.32
N VAL A 79 8.20 -3.98 0.44
CA VAL A 79 7.57 -4.75 -0.63
C VAL A 79 6.38 -4.00 -1.21
N GLY A 80 6.43 -3.73 -2.51
CA GLY A 80 5.33 -3.14 -3.26
C GLY A 80 4.72 -4.09 -4.30
N THR A 81 5.31 -5.25 -4.50
CA THR A 81 4.72 -6.30 -5.34
C THR A 81 3.44 -6.84 -4.70
N THR A 82 2.39 -7.02 -5.50
CA THR A 82 1.10 -7.55 -5.06
C THR A 82 1.10 -9.08 -4.95
N GLY A 83 -0.01 -9.68 -4.48
CA GLY A 83 -0.17 -11.14 -4.43
C GLY A 83 0.23 -11.76 -3.09
N TRP A 84 0.26 -10.99 -2.03
CA TRP A 84 0.51 -11.45 -0.66
C TRP A 84 -0.80 -11.84 0.02
N ASP A 85 -0.96 -13.14 0.25
CA ASP A 85 -2.05 -13.72 1.03
C ASP A 85 -1.56 -14.08 2.45
N GLU A 86 -2.48 -14.49 3.32
CA GLU A 86 -2.18 -14.85 4.71
C GLU A 86 -1.12 -15.97 4.80
N ARG A 87 -1.14 -16.93 3.88
CA ARG A 87 -0.17 -18.03 3.88
C ARG A 87 1.24 -17.53 3.58
N ARG A 88 1.40 -16.68 2.55
CA ARG A 88 2.69 -16.08 2.19
C ARG A 88 3.22 -15.18 3.31
N LEU A 89 2.34 -14.41 3.93
CA LEU A 89 2.70 -13.55 5.07
C LEU A 89 3.16 -14.38 6.28
N ALA A 90 2.49 -15.48 6.61
CA ALA A 90 2.91 -16.38 7.70
C ALA A 90 4.31 -16.97 7.46
N VAL A 91 4.63 -17.35 6.21
CA VAL A 91 5.97 -17.84 5.86
C VAL A 91 7.04 -16.76 6.06
N VAL A 92 6.75 -15.51 5.70
CA VAL A 92 7.68 -14.38 5.94
C VAL A 92 7.91 -14.16 7.43
N ASP A 93 6.87 -14.26 8.23
CA ASP A 93 6.99 -14.09 9.69
C ASP A 93 7.88 -15.17 10.33
N GLU A 94 7.75 -16.43 9.89
CA GLU A 94 8.65 -17.53 10.28
C GLU A 94 10.10 -17.28 9.84
N GLN A 95 10.31 -16.77 8.64
CA GLN A 95 11.64 -16.44 8.11
C GLN A 95 12.30 -15.32 8.91
N ILE A 96 11.54 -14.27 9.27
CA ILE A 96 12.02 -13.17 10.12
C ILE A 96 12.44 -13.67 11.50
N ALA A 97 11.67 -14.58 12.09
CA ALA A 97 12.00 -15.15 13.40
C ALA A 97 13.32 -15.96 13.39
N ALA A 98 13.70 -16.51 12.25
CA ALA A 98 14.95 -17.26 12.06
C ALA A 98 16.10 -16.41 11.49
N ALA A 99 15.87 -15.16 11.14
CA ALA A 99 16.83 -14.29 10.47
C ALA A 99 17.99 -13.88 11.39
N PRO A 100 19.19 -13.66 10.84
CA PRO A 100 20.27 -13.01 11.58
C PRO A 100 19.88 -11.56 11.92
N PRO A 101 20.52 -10.95 12.92
CA PRO A 101 20.35 -9.52 13.17
C PRO A 101 20.64 -8.71 11.91
N SER A 102 19.90 -7.62 11.73
CA SER A 102 20.15 -6.69 10.63
C SER A 102 21.51 -6.00 10.79
N ARG A 103 21.99 -5.32 9.75
CA ARG A 103 23.24 -4.54 9.80
C ARG A 103 23.23 -3.44 10.84
N SER A 104 22.05 -2.97 11.26
CA SER A 104 21.89 -2.04 12.40
C SER A 104 21.95 -2.71 13.77
N GLY A 105 22.00 -4.06 13.81
CA GLY A 105 21.96 -4.84 15.06
C GLY A 105 20.58 -5.06 15.63
N THR A 106 19.53 -4.61 14.93
CA THR A 106 18.13 -4.85 15.28
C THR A 106 17.58 -6.10 14.58
N GLY A 107 16.37 -6.53 14.91
CA GLY A 107 15.66 -7.54 14.10
C GLY A 107 15.35 -7.00 12.70
N VAL A 108 15.19 -7.90 11.72
CA VAL A 108 14.80 -7.53 10.37
C VAL A 108 13.35 -7.03 10.35
N GLY A 109 13.11 -5.88 9.71
CA GLY A 109 11.77 -5.36 9.41
C GLY A 109 11.39 -5.66 7.96
N VAL A 110 10.16 -6.12 7.76
CA VAL A 110 9.57 -6.30 6.43
C VAL A 110 8.25 -5.56 6.37
N LEU A 111 8.16 -4.57 5.48
CA LEU A 111 6.93 -3.85 5.18
C LEU A 111 6.31 -4.39 3.89
N VAL A 112 5.13 -4.97 3.95
CA VAL A 112 4.33 -5.30 2.77
C VAL A 112 3.23 -4.26 2.63
N ALA A 113 3.34 -3.36 1.65
CA ALA A 113 2.37 -2.28 1.49
C ALA A 113 1.56 -2.43 0.19
N PRO A 114 0.25 -2.67 0.28
CA PRO A 114 -0.62 -2.75 -0.90
C PRO A 114 -0.81 -1.40 -1.60
N ASN A 115 -0.46 -0.30 -0.94
CA ASN A 115 -0.49 1.05 -1.48
C ASN A 115 0.58 1.93 -0.81
N PHE A 116 1.29 2.72 -1.61
CA PHE A 116 2.28 3.71 -1.16
C PHE A 116 1.85 5.16 -1.40
N ALA A 117 0.69 5.41 -2.00
CA ALA A 117 0.19 6.77 -2.16
C ALA A 117 -0.27 7.32 -0.79
N LEU A 118 0.52 8.22 -0.19
CA LEU A 118 0.23 8.81 1.13
C LEU A 118 -1.18 9.40 1.17
N GLY A 119 -1.58 10.12 0.11
CA GLY A 119 -2.92 10.69 0.03
C GLY A 119 -4.05 9.66 0.03
N ALA A 120 -3.84 8.48 -0.60
CA ALA A 120 -4.82 7.39 -0.56
C ALA A 120 -4.92 6.78 0.84
N ILE A 121 -3.80 6.63 1.54
CA ILE A 121 -3.76 6.11 2.92
C ILE A 121 -4.46 7.09 3.86
N LEU A 122 -4.14 8.38 3.77
CA LEU A 122 -4.81 9.44 4.56
C LEU A 122 -6.31 9.49 4.27
N MET A 123 -6.71 9.43 3.00
CA MET A 123 -8.12 9.36 2.59
C MET A 123 -8.83 8.18 3.26
N MET A 124 -8.24 6.97 3.22
CA MET A 124 -8.81 5.78 3.87
C MET A 124 -8.96 5.99 5.38
N GLY A 125 -7.93 6.51 6.04
CA GLY A 125 -7.96 6.78 7.49
C GLY A 125 -9.03 7.81 7.87
N PHE A 126 -9.09 8.95 7.17
CA PHE A 126 -10.10 9.98 7.41
C PHE A 126 -11.51 9.49 7.10
N ALA A 127 -11.68 8.72 6.00
CA ALA A 127 -12.96 8.13 5.65
C ALA A 127 -13.43 7.12 6.71
N THR A 128 -12.53 6.30 7.24
CA THR A 128 -12.83 5.36 8.33
C THR A 128 -13.29 6.09 9.60
N GLN A 129 -12.66 7.22 9.94
CA GLN A 129 -13.10 8.06 11.07
C GLN A 129 -14.48 8.66 10.82
N ALA A 130 -14.72 9.21 9.61
CA ALA A 130 -16.00 9.82 9.24
C ALA A 130 -17.15 8.81 9.21
N ALA A 131 -16.92 7.58 8.76
CA ALA A 131 -17.93 6.53 8.59
C ALA A 131 -18.79 6.25 9.83
N ARG A 132 -18.27 6.57 11.01
CA ARG A 132 -18.93 6.38 12.30
C ARG A 132 -20.05 7.39 12.59
N PHE A 133 -20.14 8.46 11.82
CA PHE A 133 -21.02 9.60 12.07
C PHE A 133 -22.06 9.83 10.97
N TYR A 134 -21.93 9.10 9.85
CA TYR A 134 -22.79 9.32 8.69
C TYR A 134 -23.70 8.13 8.41
N GLU A 135 -24.96 8.43 8.14
CA GLU A 135 -26.01 7.44 7.81
C GLU A 135 -25.71 6.75 6.47
N SER A 136 -25.30 7.52 5.46
CA SER A 136 -25.04 7.05 4.11
C SER A 136 -23.55 7.15 3.78
N VAL A 137 -23.06 6.18 2.99
CA VAL A 137 -21.71 6.21 2.41
C VAL A 137 -21.69 5.47 1.08
N GLU A 138 -20.98 6.02 0.09
CA GLU A 138 -20.67 5.36 -1.17
C GLU A 138 -19.21 5.60 -1.57
N VAL A 139 -18.60 4.66 -2.29
CA VAL A 139 -17.22 4.75 -2.79
C VAL A 139 -17.26 4.81 -4.32
N ILE A 140 -16.56 5.77 -4.92
CA ILE A 140 -16.37 5.87 -6.37
C ILE A 140 -14.88 5.78 -6.68
N GLU A 141 -14.48 4.78 -7.46
CA GLU A 141 -13.10 4.65 -7.93
C GLU A 141 -13.03 4.88 -9.43
N LEU A 142 -11.98 5.59 -9.88
CA LEU A 142 -11.87 6.02 -11.27
C LEU A 142 -10.45 5.71 -11.75
N HIS A 143 -10.33 4.91 -12.83
CA HIS A 143 -9.05 4.50 -13.39
C HIS A 143 -9.07 4.52 -14.93
N HIS A 144 -7.86 4.36 -15.50
CA HIS A 144 -7.69 4.16 -16.94
C HIS A 144 -8.37 2.86 -17.42
N PRO A 145 -8.74 2.74 -18.72
CA PRO A 145 -9.49 1.59 -19.25
C PRO A 145 -8.73 0.26 -19.17
N ASP A 146 -7.38 0.31 -19.11
CA ASP A 146 -6.53 -0.88 -19.12
C ASP A 146 -6.41 -1.54 -17.71
N LYS A 147 -7.16 -1.04 -16.71
CA LYS A 147 -7.22 -1.66 -15.38
C LYS A 147 -8.12 -2.90 -15.43
N VAL A 148 -7.55 -4.06 -15.08
CA VAL A 148 -8.19 -5.38 -15.26
C VAL A 148 -9.16 -5.77 -14.15
N ASP A 149 -9.01 -5.20 -12.96
CA ASP A 149 -9.87 -5.46 -11.79
C ASP A 149 -10.89 -4.33 -11.59
N ALA A 150 -12.09 -4.68 -11.12
CA ALA A 150 -13.15 -3.79 -10.66
C ALA A 150 -13.94 -4.47 -9.53
N PRO A 151 -14.11 -3.83 -8.37
CA PRO A 151 -13.47 -2.57 -7.99
C PRO A 151 -11.95 -2.71 -7.80
N SER A 152 -11.24 -1.59 -7.74
CA SER A 152 -9.81 -1.58 -7.42
C SER A 152 -9.55 -2.15 -6.02
N GLY A 153 -8.36 -2.74 -5.81
CA GLY A 153 -7.97 -3.24 -4.49
C GLY A 153 -8.05 -2.18 -3.38
N THR A 154 -7.70 -0.92 -3.70
CA THR A 154 -7.82 0.21 -2.76
C THR A 154 -9.29 0.50 -2.42
N ALA A 155 -10.18 0.52 -3.42
CA ALA A 155 -11.60 0.77 -3.17
C ALA A 155 -12.26 -0.36 -2.37
N ALA A 156 -11.94 -1.61 -2.69
CA ALA A 156 -12.42 -2.77 -1.93
C ALA A 156 -11.93 -2.74 -0.47
N ARG A 157 -10.65 -2.37 -0.24
CA ARG A 157 -10.10 -2.20 1.11
C ARG A 157 -10.79 -1.05 1.85
N THR A 158 -10.97 0.10 1.19
CA THR A 158 -11.69 1.25 1.77
C THR A 158 -13.07 0.82 2.23
N ALA A 159 -13.85 0.16 1.37
CA ALA A 159 -15.21 -0.27 1.71
C ALA A 159 -15.23 -1.21 2.94
N ARG A 160 -14.29 -2.17 3.04
CA ARG A 160 -14.17 -3.04 4.22
C ARG A 160 -13.87 -2.26 5.50
N LEU A 161 -12.95 -1.28 5.45
CA LEU A 161 -12.63 -0.43 6.60
C LEU A 161 -13.85 0.40 7.04
N LEU A 162 -14.59 0.96 6.08
CA LEU A 162 -15.82 1.70 6.34
C LEU A 162 -16.88 0.81 6.99
N ALA A 163 -17.09 -0.40 6.46
CA ALA A 163 -18.06 -1.35 6.99
C ALA A 163 -17.73 -1.73 8.45
N ALA A 164 -16.48 -2.08 8.72
CA ALA A 164 -16.02 -2.43 10.07
C ALA A 164 -16.16 -1.25 11.05
N ALA A 165 -15.83 -0.03 10.64
CA ALA A 165 -15.98 1.17 11.47
C ALA A 165 -17.44 1.49 11.79
N ARG A 166 -18.35 1.32 10.81
CA ARG A 166 -19.80 1.50 10.98
C ARG A 166 -20.39 0.45 11.92
N GLU A 167 -19.99 -0.83 11.75
CA GLU A 167 -20.42 -1.92 12.63
C GLU A 167 -20.00 -1.66 14.08
N THR A 168 -18.73 -1.32 14.29
CA THR A 168 -18.20 -1.00 15.63
C THR A 168 -18.93 0.20 16.28
N ALA A 169 -19.34 1.18 15.49
CA ALA A 169 -20.08 2.35 15.96
C ALA A 169 -21.59 2.12 16.09
N GLY A 170 -22.11 0.96 15.72
CA GLY A 170 -23.53 0.66 15.75
C GLY A 170 -24.36 1.42 14.70
N VAL A 171 -23.71 1.91 13.63
CA VAL A 171 -24.39 2.56 12.51
C VAL A 171 -25.07 1.50 11.66
N GLY A 172 -26.34 1.69 11.35
CA GLY A 172 -27.15 0.76 10.56
C GLY A 172 -26.64 0.58 9.10
N PRO A 173 -27.31 -0.26 8.32
CA PRO A 173 -26.99 -0.45 6.91
C PRO A 173 -27.16 0.87 6.13
N VAL A 174 -26.43 0.99 5.02
CA VAL A 174 -26.58 2.15 4.12
C VAL A 174 -28.00 2.18 3.57
N PRO A 175 -28.77 3.27 3.76
CA PRO A 175 -30.13 3.38 3.25
C PRO A 175 -30.18 3.26 1.73
N ASP A 176 -31.06 2.40 1.22
CA ASP A 176 -31.27 2.22 -0.20
C ASP A 176 -32.71 1.74 -0.44
N ALA A 177 -33.51 2.57 -1.09
CA ALA A 177 -34.90 2.28 -1.42
C ALA A 177 -35.07 1.74 -2.85
N THR A 178 -33.98 1.41 -3.55
CA THR A 178 -34.00 0.91 -4.93
C THR A 178 -34.74 -0.41 -5.00
N GLN A 179 -35.82 -0.47 -5.79
CA GLN A 179 -36.63 -1.67 -6.01
C GLN A 179 -36.34 -2.34 -7.36
N SER A 180 -35.75 -1.62 -8.32
CA SER A 180 -35.38 -2.12 -9.64
C SER A 180 -34.05 -1.54 -10.06
N ASP A 181 -33.11 -2.40 -10.41
CA ASP A 181 -31.78 -2.03 -10.93
C ASP A 181 -31.41 -3.02 -12.07
N GLU A 182 -32.18 -2.93 -13.15
CA GLU A 182 -32.05 -3.83 -14.32
C GLU A 182 -30.63 -3.84 -14.91
N TYR A 183 -29.92 -2.72 -14.78
CA TYR A 183 -28.60 -2.50 -15.40
C TYR A 183 -27.43 -2.52 -14.42
N GLY A 184 -27.65 -2.80 -13.14
CA GLY A 184 -26.60 -2.75 -12.12
C GLY A 184 -26.07 -1.34 -11.86
N SER A 185 -26.94 -0.32 -12.00
CA SER A 185 -26.56 1.10 -11.91
C SER A 185 -26.15 1.53 -10.49
N ARG A 186 -26.60 0.77 -9.48
CA ARG A 186 -26.22 0.97 -8.07
C ARG A 186 -24.82 0.47 -7.74
N GLY A 187 -24.06 -0.02 -8.74
CA GLY A 187 -22.73 -0.53 -8.58
C GLY A 187 -22.65 -1.88 -7.84
N GLY A 188 -21.43 -2.26 -7.47
CA GLY A 188 -21.19 -3.42 -6.62
C GLY A 188 -21.35 -3.11 -5.14
N ARG A 189 -21.37 -4.16 -4.29
CA ARG A 189 -21.32 -3.99 -2.83
C ARG A 189 -20.14 -4.78 -2.27
N VAL A 190 -19.38 -4.14 -1.39
CA VAL A 190 -18.30 -4.77 -0.61
C VAL A 190 -18.66 -4.58 0.87
N ASP A 191 -18.95 -5.68 1.56
CA ASP A 191 -19.41 -5.72 2.94
C ASP A 191 -20.58 -4.74 3.22
N GLY A 192 -21.53 -4.67 2.25
CA GLY A 192 -22.69 -3.78 2.34
C GLY A 192 -22.46 -2.33 1.88
N ILE A 193 -21.22 -1.89 1.66
CA ILE A 193 -20.90 -0.56 1.16
C ILE A 193 -21.00 -0.53 -0.38
N PRO A 194 -21.78 0.38 -0.98
CA PRO A 194 -21.83 0.55 -2.43
C PRO A 194 -20.49 1.04 -2.99
N VAL A 195 -20.04 0.43 -4.10
CA VAL A 195 -18.79 0.79 -4.79
C VAL A 195 -19.04 0.91 -6.28
N HIS A 196 -18.65 2.03 -6.86
CA HIS A 196 -18.78 2.36 -8.27
C HIS A 196 -17.43 2.42 -8.94
N SER A 197 -17.29 1.80 -10.12
CA SER A 197 -16.04 1.78 -10.87
C SER A 197 -16.18 2.54 -12.19
N VAL A 198 -15.38 3.59 -12.37
CA VAL A 198 -15.30 4.35 -13.62
C VAL A 198 -14.03 3.97 -14.37
N ARG A 199 -14.15 3.73 -15.69
CA ARG A 199 -13.04 3.46 -16.61
C ARG A 199 -13.07 4.46 -17.75
N LEU A 200 -12.10 5.41 -17.75
CA LEU A 200 -12.08 6.52 -18.72
C LEU A 200 -10.65 6.86 -19.11
N ARG A 201 -10.41 7.15 -20.40
CA ARG A 201 -9.10 7.64 -20.86
C ARG A 201 -8.79 8.99 -20.23
N GLY A 202 -7.53 9.20 -19.84
CA GLY A 202 -7.08 10.39 -19.12
C GLY A 202 -7.08 10.25 -17.61
N LEU A 203 -7.77 9.25 -17.04
CA LEU A 203 -7.67 8.91 -15.63
C LEU A 203 -6.43 8.05 -15.36
N VAL A 204 -5.88 8.17 -14.14
CA VAL A 204 -4.78 7.33 -13.64
C VAL A 204 -5.27 6.47 -12.49
N ALA A 205 -5.40 7.04 -11.28
CA ALA A 205 -5.93 6.36 -10.11
C ALA A 205 -6.56 7.39 -9.16
N HIS A 206 -7.85 7.34 -9.02
CA HIS A 206 -8.60 8.31 -8.24
C HIS A 206 -9.65 7.58 -7.41
N GLN A 207 -10.00 8.14 -6.24
CA GLN A 207 -11.08 7.62 -5.42
C GLN A 207 -11.77 8.76 -4.67
N GLU A 208 -13.10 8.68 -4.61
CA GLU A 208 -13.96 9.51 -3.76
C GLU A 208 -14.68 8.62 -2.77
N VAL A 209 -14.86 9.12 -1.55
CA VAL A 209 -15.77 8.57 -0.56
C VAL A 209 -16.79 9.66 -0.25
N LEU A 210 -18.04 9.38 -0.53
CA LEU A 210 -19.17 10.26 -0.29
C LEU A 210 -19.89 9.84 0.99
N PHE A 211 -20.12 10.77 1.89
CA PHE A 211 -20.89 10.58 3.10
C PHE A 211 -22.10 11.52 3.12
N GLY A 212 -23.23 11.08 3.65
CA GLY A 212 -24.43 11.91 3.74
C GLY A 212 -25.21 11.67 5.01
N ASN A 213 -25.73 12.78 5.56
CA ASN A 213 -26.77 12.84 6.58
C ASN A 213 -27.87 13.78 6.09
N PRO A 214 -29.05 13.81 6.71
CA PRO A 214 -30.08 14.83 6.40
C PRO A 214 -29.50 16.25 6.46
N GLY A 215 -29.49 16.95 5.31
CA GLY A 215 -29.05 18.32 5.20
C GLY A 215 -27.55 18.57 5.01
N GLU A 216 -26.72 17.53 4.98
CA GLU A 216 -25.26 17.69 4.75
C GLU A 216 -24.65 16.56 3.92
N GLN A 217 -23.52 16.85 3.30
CA GLN A 217 -22.67 15.89 2.61
C GLN A 217 -21.20 16.19 2.90
N LEU A 218 -20.41 15.13 3.12
CA LEU A 218 -18.95 15.20 3.16
C LEU A 218 -18.38 14.37 2.02
N THR A 219 -17.43 14.93 1.26
CA THR A 219 -16.67 14.22 0.24
C THR A 219 -15.19 14.22 0.61
N ILE A 220 -14.58 13.04 0.62
CA ILE A 220 -13.12 12.89 0.77
C ILE A 220 -12.60 12.30 -0.53
N ARG A 221 -11.68 13.01 -1.21
CA ARG A 221 -11.15 12.63 -2.51
C ARG A 221 -9.62 12.58 -2.50
N HIS A 222 -9.07 11.57 -3.18
CA HIS A 222 -7.68 11.48 -3.54
C HIS A 222 -7.52 11.27 -5.04
N ASP A 223 -6.61 12.03 -5.65
CA ASP A 223 -6.25 11.96 -7.06
C ASP A 223 -4.75 11.68 -7.21
N SER A 224 -4.42 10.61 -7.93
CA SER A 224 -3.07 10.27 -8.34
C SER A 224 -2.95 10.48 -9.85
N PHE A 225 -2.15 11.44 -10.27
CA PHE A 225 -1.99 11.82 -11.68
C PHE A 225 -0.76 11.18 -12.33
N ASP A 226 0.18 10.68 -11.51
CA ASP A 226 1.39 10.00 -11.96
C ASP A 226 1.85 8.98 -10.90
N ARG A 227 2.69 8.01 -11.34
CA ARG A 227 3.30 7.02 -10.43
C ARG A 227 4.28 7.64 -9.44
N ASP A 228 4.78 8.83 -9.70
CA ASP A 228 5.63 9.57 -8.74
C ASP A 228 4.90 9.87 -7.43
N SER A 229 3.57 9.91 -7.43
CA SER A 229 2.74 10.03 -6.22
C SER A 229 2.95 8.91 -5.19
N PHE A 230 3.49 7.75 -5.60
CA PHE A 230 3.81 6.64 -4.70
C PHE A 230 5.19 6.79 -4.04
N MET A 231 6.09 7.57 -4.65
CA MET A 231 7.49 7.64 -4.21
C MET A 231 7.65 8.19 -2.79
N PRO A 232 6.94 9.24 -2.35
CA PRO A 232 7.02 9.69 -0.96
C PRO A 232 6.71 8.58 0.05
N GLY A 233 5.72 7.73 -0.21
CA GLY A 233 5.38 6.62 0.68
C GLY A 233 6.41 5.48 0.63
N VAL A 234 6.98 5.19 -0.54
CA VAL A 234 8.08 4.21 -0.65
C VAL A 234 9.28 4.68 0.17
N LEU A 235 9.69 5.95 0.02
CA LEU A 235 10.81 6.51 0.76
C LEU A 235 10.53 6.56 2.27
N GLU A 236 9.30 6.83 2.68
CA GLU A 236 8.90 6.76 4.09
C GLU A 236 9.02 5.32 4.63
N GLY A 237 8.58 4.33 3.85
CA GLY A 237 8.78 2.91 4.17
C GLY A 237 10.26 2.57 4.35
N VAL A 238 11.12 3.01 3.43
CA VAL A 238 12.58 2.81 3.48
C VAL A 238 13.20 3.41 4.75
N ARG A 239 12.80 4.64 5.12
CA ARG A 239 13.33 5.33 6.29
C ARG A 239 12.94 4.71 7.62
N ARG A 240 11.77 4.07 7.67
CA ARG A 240 11.17 3.58 8.93
C ARG A 240 11.20 2.09 9.13
N VAL A 241 11.45 1.29 8.09
CA VAL A 241 11.37 -0.16 8.19
C VAL A 241 12.32 -0.74 9.25
N SER A 242 13.46 -0.10 9.49
CA SER A 242 14.41 -0.49 10.55
C SER A 242 13.90 -0.24 11.96
N ASP A 243 12.98 0.72 12.13
CA ASP A 243 12.39 1.07 13.43
C ASP A 243 11.23 0.11 13.82
N HIS A 244 10.82 -0.75 12.87
CA HIS A 244 9.72 -1.70 13.02
C HIS A 244 10.17 -3.14 12.70
N PRO A 245 10.96 -3.79 13.59
CA PRO A 245 11.33 -5.19 13.43
C PRO A 245 10.09 -6.08 13.37
N GLY A 246 10.15 -7.10 12.50
CA GLY A 246 9.02 -7.99 12.26
C GLY A 246 8.28 -7.67 10.96
N LEU A 247 7.16 -8.36 10.73
CA LEU A 247 6.30 -8.16 9.57
C LEU A 247 5.26 -7.06 9.86
N THR A 248 5.21 -6.07 8.99
CA THR A 248 4.15 -5.05 8.98
C THR A 248 3.40 -5.10 7.66
N VAL A 249 2.06 -5.13 7.70
CA VAL A 249 1.21 -5.08 6.50
C VAL A 249 0.44 -3.77 6.48
N GLY A 250 0.81 -2.90 5.54
CA GLY A 250 0.24 -1.56 5.38
C GLY A 250 1.14 -0.45 5.90
N LEU A 251 1.35 0.56 5.05
CA LEU A 251 2.17 1.73 5.37
C LEU A 251 1.53 2.63 6.45
N GLU A 252 0.21 2.53 6.65
CA GLU A 252 -0.52 3.29 7.67
C GLU A 252 0.04 3.10 9.08
N HIS A 253 0.60 1.94 9.40
CA HIS A 253 1.26 1.66 10.68
C HIS A 253 2.48 2.55 10.93
N TYR A 254 3.23 2.84 9.86
CA TYR A 254 4.40 3.72 9.95
C TYR A 254 4.03 5.21 10.02
N LEU A 255 2.80 5.55 9.64
CA LEU A 255 2.29 6.92 9.67
C LEU A 255 1.53 7.26 10.96
N GLY A 256 1.36 6.31 11.88
CA GLY A 256 0.58 6.49 13.10
C GLY A 256 -0.92 6.65 12.84
N LEU A 257 -1.43 6.01 11.79
CA LEU A 257 -2.83 6.07 11.34
C LEU A 257 -3.58 4.75 11.57
N ALA A 258 -2.95 3.75 12.16
CA ALA A 258 -3.51 2.44 12.45
C ALA A 258 -4.00 2.33 13.90
#